data_454237b6f9d1babbee87ff7441f65449
#
_entry.id   454237b6f9d1babbee87ff7441f65449
#
_cell.length_a   1.000
_cell.length_b   1.000
_cell.length_c   1.000
_cell.angle_alpha   90.00
_cell.angle_beta   90.00
_cell.angle_gamma   90.00
#
_symmetry.space_group_name_H-M   'P 1'
#
loop_
_entity.id
_entity.type
_entity.pdbx_description
1 polymer ?
#
loop_
_entity_poly.entity_id
_entity_poly.type
_entity_poly.pdbx_seq_one_letter_code
_entity_poly.pdbx_strand_id
1 'polypeptide(L)'
;MSVTQTPFAPLRNEYASLPEPGNTSQIQYNVAIGYLRAFVTVLVLAHHAALAYHPFAPAPLTSLIAEPRLWPAFPVVDAQRWSGFSVLVGFNDTFFMSLMFFLSGLFVWKSLQRKGSGAFLRNRMFRLGLPFVVAAACLAPLAYYPAYLQTGHQGLAGFWLQWISLGNWPAGPAWFVWVLLAFDCIAAVLFMLIPKWGDVLGRLLSRPSRRPITFFAILVFASAAAYIPMALVFNPFRWTVFGPFFFQTSRILHYLVYFLIGIGIGAASVERGLLARDGKLARGWPLWAGGALFAFGLAGAVFIVAISAQNSPYLWGTLGGFTFTLSCAASSMAFLALFVRFAKPRKIFDSLRENAYGIYLIHYAIVSWLQYALLKAQLSAIEKAFIVFTGTLALSWIAIAAIRRVPAVARLI
;
A
#
# COMPACT_ATOMS: atom_id res chain seq x y z
N MET A 1 36.92 -24.32 -32.21
CA MET A 1 36.35 -23.07 -31.68
C MET A 1 35.55 -23.40 -30.44
N SER A 2 36.15 -23.13 -29.27
CA SER A 2 35.61 -23.44 -27.94
C SER A 2 34.74 -22.23 -27.47
N VAL A 3 33.47 -22.46 -27.29
CA VAL A 3 32.54 -21.43 -26.74
C VAL A 3 32.67 -21.50 -25.22
N THR A 4 33.37 -20.58 -24.63
CA THR A 4 33.43 -20.36 -23.20
C THR A 4 32.11 -19.79 -22.71
N GLN A 5 31.32 -20.60 -22.02
CA GLN A 5 30.15 -20.15 -21.25
C GLN A 5 30.67 -19.37 -20.01
N THR A 6 30.41 -18.08 -19.97
CA THR A 6 30.57 -17.28 -18.76
C THR A 6 29.51 -17.70 -17.73
N PRO A 7 29.87 -18.09 -16.51
CA PRO A 7 28.89 -18.45 -15.48
C PRO A 7 28.15 -17.21 -15.01
N PHE A 8 26.82 -17.28 -14.99
CA PHE A 8 25.96 -16.28 -14.38
C PHE A 8 26.34 -16.08 -12.91
N ALA A 9 26.87 -14.92 -12.59
CA ALA A 9 27.11 -14.56 -11.20
C ALA A 9 25.79 -14.58 -10.42
N PRO A 10 25.72 -15.23 -9.24
CA PRO A 10 24.51 -15.29 -8.45
C PRO A 10 24.12 -13.88 -8.01
N LEU A 11 22.88 -13.47 -8.31
CA LEU A 11 22.29 -12.23 -7.81
C LEU A 11 22.29 -12.30 -6.27
N ARG A 12 23.20 -11.60 -5.66
CA ARG A 12 23.33 -11.49 -4.20
C ARG A 12 22.03 -10.91 -3.64
N ASN A 13 21.45 -11.59 -2.67
CA ASN A 13 20.24 -11.22 -1.96
C ASN A 13 20.48 -9.85 -1.28
N GLU A 14 19.96 -8.76 -1.81
CA GLU A 14 20.22 -7.37 -1.36
C GLU A 14 19.78 -7.08 0.08
N TYR A 15 18.96 -7.97 0.64
CA TYR A 15 18.54 -7.89 2.05
C TYR A 15 19.34 -8.84 2.96
N ALA A 16 20.21 -9.67 2.40
CA ALA A 16 21.02 -10.67 3.13
C ALA A 16 22.51 -10.28 3.27
N SER A 17 22.93 -9.07 2.88
CA SER A 17 24.22 -8.58 3.34
C SER A 17 24.10 -8.28 4.82
N LEU A 18 24.59 -9.18 5.67
CA LEU A 18 24.87 -8.87 7.07
C LEU A 18 25.71 -7.59 7.07
N PRO A 19 25.30 -6.54 7.79
CA PRO A 19 26.09 -5.33 7.90
C PRO A 19 27.41 -5.67 8.58
N GLU A 20 28.49 -5.01 8.13
CA GLU A 20 29.79 -5.14 8.78
C GLU A 20 29.67 -4.88 10.29
N PRO A 21 30.39 -5.61 11.15
CA PRO A 21 30.38 -5.43 12.60
C PRO A 21 30.84 -4.00 12.90
N GLY A 22 29.93 -3.09 13.18
CA GLY A 22 30.22 -1.68 13.51
C GLY A 22 29.04 -0.72 13.35
N ASN A 23 27.97 -1.06 12.65
CA ASN A 23 26.89 -0.11 12.38
C ASN A 23 25.53 -0.57 12.92
N THR A 24 25.41 -0.59 14.26
CA THR A 24 24.17 -0.95 14.98
C THR A 24 22.97 -0.05 14.60
N SER A 25 23.21 1.21 14.22
CA SER A 25 22.15 2.15 13.80
C SER A 25 21.51 1.75 12.47
N GLN A 26 22.30 1.30 11.51
CA GLN A 26 21.81 0.89 10.17
C GLN A 26 21.03 -0.41 10.21
N ILE A 27 21.47 -1.38 11.03
CA ILE A 27 20.72 -2.64 11.26
C ILE A 27 19.35 -2.31 11.82
N GLN A 28 19.29 -1.47 12.81
CA GLN A 28 18.07 -1.16 13.54
C GLN A 28 17.07 -0.32 12.72
N TYR A 29 17.56 0.60 11.87
CA TYR A 29 16.76 1.33 10.91
C TYR A 29 16.08 0.37 9.93
N ASN A 30 16.82 -0.58 9.36
CA ASN A 30 16.26 -1.57 8.44
C ASN A 30 15.19 -2.43 9.12
N VAL A 31 15.33 -2.73 10.41
CA VAL A 31 14.32 -3.45 11.20
C VAL A 31 13.05 -2.62 11.36
N ALA A 32 13.15 -1.36 11.79
CA ALA A 32 11.98 -0.49 12.01
C ALA A 32 11.15 -0.29 10.73
N ILE A 33 11.80 0.03 9.61
CA ILE A 33 11.15 0.23 8.32
C ILE A 33 10.58 -1.08 7.77
N GLY A 34 11.32 -2.19 7.92
CA GLY A 34 10.83 -3.50 7.50
C GLY A 34 9.59 -3.94 8.27
N TYR A 35 9.59 -3.74 9.60
CA TYR A 35 8.42 -4.06 10.43
C TYR A 35 7.23 -3.15 10.16
N LEU A 36 7.48 -1.85 9.91
CA LEU A 36 6.40 -0.94 9.54
C LEU A 36 5.74 -1.35 8.21
N ARG A 37 6.53 -1.76 7.21
CA ARG A 37 5.98 -2.30 5.94
C ARG A 37 5.14 -3.56 6.18
N ALA A 38 5.64 -4.48 6.99
CA ALA A 38 4.90 -5.69 7.35
C ALA A 38 3.60 -5.35 8.10
N PHE A 39 3.65 -4.41 9.04
CA PHE A 39 2.48 -3.96 9.78
C PHE A 39 1.43 -3.32 8.84
N VAL A 40 1.85 -2.45 7.91
CA VAL A 40 0.91 -1.89 6.92
C VAL A 40 0.30 -2.99 6.05
N THR A 41 1.05 -4.03 5.70
CA THR A 41 0.48 -5.20 5.02
C THR A 41 -0.60 -5.88 5.86
N VAL A 42 -0.39 -6.04 7.17
CA VAL A 42 -1.42 -6.58 8.08
C VAL A 42 -2.66 -5.69 8.13
N LEU A 43 -2.48 -4.35 8.12
CA LEU A 43 -3.62 -3.41 8.03
C LEU A 43 -4.37 -3.54 6.70
N VAL A 44 -3.68 -3.81 5.58
CA VAL A 44 -4.32 -4.09 4.28
C VAL A 44 -5.19 -5.35 4.37
N LEU A 45 -4.72 -6.41 5.02
CA LEU A 45 -5.52 -7.63 5.23
C LEU A 45 -6.75 -7.34 6.10
N ALA A 46 -6.57 -6.61 7.21
CA ALA A 46 -7.68 -6.24 8.09
C ALA A 46 -8.73 -5.37 7.37
N HIS A 47 -8.27 -4.43 6.54
CA HIS A 47 -9.12 -3.60 5.70
C HIS A 47 -9.99 -4.45 4.77
N HIS A 48 -9.38 -5.34 3.97
CA HIS A 48 -10.13 -6.17 3.03
C HIS A 48 -11.01 -7.21 3.73
N ALA A 49 -10.61 -7.73 4.89
CA ALA A 49 -11.43 -8.65 5.68
C ALA A 49 -12.72 -7.98 6.18
N ALA A 50 -12.69 -6.66 6.46
CA ALA A 50 -13.84 -5.91 6.94
C ALA A 50 -14.82 -5.50 5.84
N LEU A 51 -14.39 -5.42 4.56
CA LEU A 51 -15.18 -4.83 3.47
C LEU A 51 -16.49 -5.57 3.20
N ALA A 52 -16.54 -6.90 3.29
CA ALA A 52 -17.78 -7.67 3.10
C ALA A 52 -18.88 -7.29 4.10
N TYR A 53 -18.50 -6.81 5.28
CA TYR A 53 -19.34 -6.50 6.43
C TYR A 53 -19.48 -4.99 6.66
N HIS A 54 -19.02 -4.18 5.68
CA HIS A 54 -19.03 -2.72 5.78
C HIS A 54 -20.45 -2.19 5.60
N PRO A 55 -20.90 -1.17 6.37
CA PRO A 55 -22.28 -0.67 6.31
C PRO A 55 -22.65 -0.08 4.94
N PHE A 56 -21.68 0.46 4.20
CA PHE A 56 -21.87 1.01 2.85
C PHE A 56 -21.50 0.02 1.73
N ALA A 57 -21.29 -1.27 2.03
CA ALA A 57 -21.14 -2.26 0.97
C ALA A 57 -22.42 -2.32 0.12
N PRO A 58 -22.32 -2.47 -1.21
CA PRO A 58 -23.49 -2.50 -2.10
C PRO A 58 -24.40 -3.70 -1.81
N ALA A 59 -25.56 -3.74 -2.46
CA ALA A 59 -26.34 -4.97 -2.50
C ALA A 59 -25.61 -6.07 -3.27
N PRO A 60 -25.84 -7.35 -2.99
CA PRO A 60 -25.30 -8.45 -3.79
C PRO A 60 -25.66 -8.28 -5.27
N LEU A 61 -24.70 -8.60 -6.14
CA LEU A 61 -24.86 -8.46 -7.58
C LEU A 61 -25.76 -9.56 -8.17
N THR A 62 -26.39 -9.23 -9.28
CA THR A 62 -27.08 -10.22 -10.14
C THR A 62 -26.16 -10.74 -11.26
N SER A 63 -25.13 -9.99 -11.63
CA SER A 63 -24.16 -10.34 -12.65
C SER A 63 -22.90 -9.48 -12.50
N LEU A 64 -21.73 -9.96 -12.92
CA LEU A 64 -20.48 -9.18 -12.90
C LEU A 64 -20.52 -7.97 -13.87
N ILE A 65 -21.32 -8.05 -14.92
CA ILE A 65 -21.45 -6.98 -15.93
C ILE A 65 -22.51 -5.94 -15.56
N ALA A 66 -23.32 -6.18 -14.52
CA ALA A 66 -24.36 -5.25 -14.08
C ALA A 66 -23.78 -3.96 -13.49
N GLU A 67 -24.35 -2.83 -13.84
CA GLU A 67 -23.99 -1.52 -13.28
C GLU A 67 -24.85 -1.18 -12.04
N PRO A 68 -24.32 -0.45 -11.06
CA PRO A 68 -22.94 0.06 -10.96
C PRO A 68 -21.94 -1.03 -10.54
N ARG A 69 -20.77 -1.09 -11.21
CA ARG A 69 -19.74 -2.11 -10.94
C ARG A 69 -18.93 -1.78 -9.69
N LEU A 70 -19.51 -1.98 -8.52
CA LEU A 70 -18.84 -1.75 -7.23
C LEU A 70 -18.15 -3.00 -6.68
N TRP A 71 -18.44 -4.18 -7.23
CA TRP A 71 -17.86 -5.44 -6.79
C TRP A 71 -16.33 -5.55 -6.87
N PRO A 72 -15.58 -4.80 -7.73
CA PRO A 72 -14.13 -4.85 -7.66
C PRO A 72 -13.56 -4.41 -6.30
N ALA A 73 -14.29 -3.54 -5.58
CA ALA A 73 -13.96 -3.15 -4.22
C ALA A 73 -14.60 -4.06 -3.15
N PHE A 74 -15.76 -4.67 -3.47
CA PHE A 74 -16.56 -5.53 -2.58
C PHE A 74 -16.89 -6.86 -3.28
N PRO A 75 -15.90 -7.76 -3.47
CA PRO A 75 -16.12 -9.02 -4.23
C PRO A 75 -17.14 -9.94 -3.57
N VAL A 76 -17.24 -9.90 -2.27
CA VAL A 76 -18.27 -10.60 -1.50
C VAL A 76 -18.96 -9.61 -0.58
N VAL A 77 -20.28 -9.70 -0.47
CA VAL A 77 -21.10 -8.83 0.37
C VAL A 77 -21.94 -9.72 1.29
N ASP A 78 -21.83 -9.51 2.60
CA ASP A 78 -22.62 -10.22 3.61
C ASP A 78 -23.85 -9.40 4.04
N ALA A 79 -24.90 -10.08 4.50
CA ALA A 79 -26.07 -9.45 5.11
C ALA A 79 -25.75 -8.86 6.50
N GLN A 80 -24.82 -9.49 7.22
CA GLN A 80 -24.34 -9.01 8.52
C GLN A 80 -23.43 -7.83 8.33
N ARG A 81 -23.72 -6.69 8.96
CA ARG A 81 -22.95 -5.44 8.83
C ARG A 81 -22.71 -4.80 10.19
N TRP A 82 -21.62 -4.06 10.28
CA TRP A 82 -21.28 -3.32 11.49
C TRP A 82 -20.69 -1.94 11.18
N SER A 83 -21.31 -0.89 11.77
CA SER A 83 -20.92 0.51 11.51
C SER A 83 -19.49 0.85 11.92
N GLY A 84 -18.94 0.18 12.93
CA GLY A 84 -17.55 0.38 13.37
C GLY A 84 -16.51 0.08 12.29
N PHE A 85 -16.83 -0.72 11.27
CA PHE A 85 -15.92 -0.94 10.14
C PHE A 85 -15.68 0.31 9.29
N SER A 86 -16.60 1.29 9.32
CA SER A 86 -16.36 2.59 8.66
C SER A 86 -15.17 3.32 9.26
N VAL A 87 -14.97 3.21 10.58
CA VAL A 87 -13.82 3.83 11.26
C VAL A 87 -12.53 3.11 10.89
N LEU A 88 -12.51 1.77 10.94
CA LEU A 88 -11.33 0.97 10.57
C LEU A 88 -10.91 1.18 9.12
N VAL A 89 -11.89 1.06 8.21
CA VAL A 89 -11.67 1.18 6.76
C VAL A 89 -11.25 2.61 6.41
N GLY A 90 -11.96 3.61 6.95
CA GLY A 90 -11.66 5.02 6.71
C GLY A 90 -10.29 5.42 7.25
N PHE A 91 -9.92 4.98 8.47
CA PHE A 91 -8.60 5.25 9.03
C PHE A 91 -7.48 4.66 8.15
N ASN A 92 -7.59 3.38 7.80
CA ASN A 92 -6.59 2.70 6.96
C ASN A 92 -6.46 3.37 5.59
N ASP A 93 -7.59 3.65 4.92
CA ASP A 93 -7.63 4.24 3.59
C ASP A 93 -7.01 5.64 3.54
N THR A 94 -7.00 6.35 4.67
CA THR A 94 -6.42 7.69 4.74
C THR A 94 -4.91 7.69 4.52
N PHE A 95 -4.14 6.74 5.05
CA PHE A 95 -2.68 6.87 5.10
C PHE A 95 -1.88 5.66 4.58
N PHE A 96 -2.41 4.43 4.67
CA PHE A 96 -1.61 3.22 4.53
C PHE A 96 -0.90 3.11 3.16
N MET A 97 -1.56 3.49 2.06
CA MET A 97 -0.95 3.45 0.73
C MET A 97 0.08 4.57 0.53
N SER A 98 -0.22 5.78 1.00
CA SER A 98 0.72 6.91 0.97
C SER A 98 2.01 6.59 1.73
N LEU A 99 1.87 6.02 2.92
CA LEU A 99 3.00 5.57 3.72
C LEU A 99 3.80 4.47 3.00
N MET A 100 3.15 3.52 2.33
CA MET A 100 3.83 2.48 1.55
C MET A 100 4.63 3.06 0.38
N PHE A 101 4.12 4.07 -0.33
CA PHE A 101 4.88 4.77 -1.37
C PHE A 101 6.08 5.52 -0.78
N PHE A 102 5.92 6.21 0.35
CA PHE A 102 7.02 6.84 1.07
C PHE A 102 8.13 5.84 1.44
N LEU A 103 7.74 4.72 2.09
CA LEU A 103 8.67 3.67 2.50
C LEU A 103 9.40 3.01 1.31
N SER A 104 8.71 2.90 0.17
CA SER A 104 9.32 2.37 -1.06
C SER A 104 10.32 3.36 -1.65
N GLY A 105 10.02 4.65 -1.64
CA GLY A 105 10.90 5.72 -2.12
C GLY A 105 12.25 5.80 -1.39
N LEU A 106 12.29 5.47 -0.08
CA LEU A 106 13.50 5.54 0.75
C LEU A 106 14.72 4.81 0.15
N PHE A 107 14.50 3.77 -0.64
CA PHE A 107 15.57 2.91 -1.17
C PHE A 107 15.89 3.15 -2.64
N VAL A 108 15.11 3.96 -3.33
CA VAL A 108 15.21 4.13 -4.79
C VAL A 108 16.52 4.84 -5.17
N TRP A 109 16.83 5.97 -4.54
CA TRP A 109 17.98 6.79 -4.93
C TRP A 109 19.30 6.05 -4.79
N LYS A 110 19.55 5.45 -3.65
CA LYS A 110 20.76 4.64 -3.41
C LYS A 110 20.87 3.45 -4.38
N SER A 111 19.74 2.85 -4.74
CA SER A 111 19.71 1.75 -5.71
C SER A 111 20.03 2.22 -7.13
N LEU A 112 19.51 3.38 -7.56
CA LEU A 112 19.82 4.00 -8.84
C LEU A 112 21.31 4.38 -8.93
N GLN A 113 21.86 5.03 -7.90
CA GLN A 113 23.30 5.39 -7.85
C GLN A 113 24.22 4.18 -7.95
N ARG A 114 23.87 3.09 -7.26
CA ARG A 114 24.70 1.88 -7.23
C ARG A 114 24.63 1.06 -8.51
N LYS A 115 23.46 0.95 -9.13
CA LYS A 115 23.20 0.02 -10.25
C LYS A 115 23.08 0.68 -11.60
N GLY A 116 22.83 2.00 -11.65
CA GLY A 116 22.38 2.68 -12.86
C GLY A 116 20.94 2.34 -13.23
N SER A 117 20.35 3.15 -14.15
CA SER A 117 18.94 3.05 -14.53
C SER A 117 18.56 1.70 -15.15
N GLY A 118 19.36 1.15 -16.05
CA GLY A 118 19.04 -0.09 -16.77
C GLY A 118 18.97 -1.31 -15.85
N ALA A 119 19.97 -1.52 -14.98
CA ALA A 119 19.97 -2.64 -14.02
C ALA A 119 18.92 -2.44 -12.94
N PHE A 120 18.66 -1.20 -12.52
CA PHE A 120 17.57 -0.86 -11.59
C PHE A 120 16.22 -1.25 -12.18
N LEU A 121 15.88 -0.79 -13.40
CA LEU A 121 14.60 -1.09 -14.04
C LEU A 121 14.41 -2.58 -14.30
N ARG A 122 15.46 -3.27 -14.79
CA ARG A 122 15.40 -4.73 -14.96
C ARG A 122 15.05 -5.43 -13.65
N ASN A 123 15.68 -5.03 -12.54
CA ASN A 123 15.37 -5.60 -11.22
C ASN A 123 13.93 -5.28 -10.79
N ARG A 124 13.43 -4.06 -11.04
CA ARG A 124 12.06 -3.66 -10.73
C ARG A 124 11.03 -4.42 -11.57
N MET A 125 11.30 -4.64 -12.85
CA MET A 125 10.44 -5.47 -13.71
C MET A 125 10.30 -6.88 -13.18
N PHE A 126 11.38 -7.52 -12.73
CA PHE A 126 11.32 -8.86 -12.13
C PHE A 126 10.59 -8.87 -10.78
N ARG A 127 10.77 -7.85 -9.93
CA ARG A 127 10.23 -7.84 -8.56
C ARG A 127 8.84 -7.21 -8.42
N LEU A 128 8.41 -6.39 -9.36
CA LEU A 128 7.09 -5.74 -9.38
C LEU A 128 6.31 -6.12 -10.63
N GLY A 129 6.92 -6.02 -11.83
CA GLY A 129 6.24 -6.27 -13.10
C GLY A 129 5.77 -7.73 -13.23
N LEU A 130 6.67 -8.69 -13.05
CA LEU A 130 6.30 -10.11 -13.15
C LEU A 130 5.28 -10.52 -12.06
N PRO A 131 5.44 -10.19 -10.77
CA PRO A 131 4.40 -10.44 -9.77
C PRO A 131 3.07 -9.74 -10.06
N PHE A 132 3.07 -8.53 -10.64
CA PHE A 132 1.84 -7.87 -11.07
C PHE A 132 1.13 -8.65 -12.18
N VAL A 133 1.87 -9.11 -13.20
CA VAL A 133 1.28 -9.93 -14.29
C VAL A 133 0.67 -11.21 -13.73
N VAL A 134 1.38 -11.92 -12.84
CA VAL A 134 0.85 -13.13 -12.19
C VAL A 134 -0.38 -12.80 -11.33
N ALA A 135 -0.34 -11.73 -10.58
CA ALA A 135 -1.48 -11.30 -9.75
C ALA A 135 -2.69 -10.95 -10.62
N ALA A 136 -2.51 -10.17 -11.68
CA ALA A 136 -3.61 -9.80 -12.58
C ALA A 136 -4.14 -11.02 -13.36
N ALA A 137 -3.27 -11.85 -13.91
CA ALA A 137 -3.68 -12.96 -14.78
C ALA A 137 -4.28 -14.15 -14.02
N CYS A 138 -3.77 -14.45 -12.82
CA CYS A 138 -4.13 -15.67 -12.09
C CYS A 138 -4.85 -15.38 -10.77
N LEU A 139 -4.28 -14.50 -9.93
CA LEU A 139 -4.83 -14.27 -8.59
C LEU A 139 -6.11 -13.43 -8.60
N ALA A 140 -6.22 -12.48 -9.51
CA ALA A 140 -7.42 -11.64 -9.60
C ALA A 140 -8.66 -12.44 -10.05
N PRO A 141 -8.66 -13.23 -11.14
CA PRO A 141 -9.79 -14.09 -11.46
C PRO A 141 -10.16 -15.04 -10.31
N LEU A 142 -9.16 -15.61 -9.63
CA LEU A 142 -9.39 -16.46 -8.47
C LEU A 142 -10.05 -15.70 -7.31
N ALA A 143 -9.64 -14.46 -7.06
CA ALA A 143 -10.19 -13.60 -6.02
C ALA A 143 -11.62 -13.14 -6.31
N TYR A 144 -11.95 -12.97 -7.59
CA TYR A 144 -13.26 -12.49 -8.01
C TYR A 144 -14.26 -13.59 -8.40
N TYR A 145 -13.83 -14.83 -8.50
CA TYR A 145 -14.73 -15.95 -8.72
C TYR A 145 -15.82 -16.09 -7.64
N PRO A 146 -15.55 -15.86 -6.32
CA PRO A 146 -16.59 -15.80 -5.29
C PRO A 146 -17.67 -14.74 -5.55
N ALA A 147 -17.32 -13.57 -6.13
CA ALA A 147 -18.30 -12.57 -6.53
C ALA A 147 -19.29 -13.12 -7.58
N TYR A 148 -18.78 -13.83 -8.57
CA TYR A 148 -19.59 -14.52 -9.57
C TYR A 148 -20.49 -15.59 -8.93
N LEU A 149 -19.96 -16.43 -8.04
CA LEU A 149 -20.74 -17.44 -7.34
C LEU A 149 -21.86 -16.83 -6.48
N GLN A 150 -21.62 -15.66 -5.90
CA GLN A 150 -22.64 -14.97 -5.10
C GLN A 150 -23.82 -14.46 -5.93
N THR A 151 -23.66 -14.26 -7.26
CA THR A 151 -24.78 -13.94 -8.17
C THR A 151 -25.75 -15.10 -8.40
N GLY A 152 -25.48 -16.28 -7.87
CA GLY A 152 -26.24 -17.52 -8.11
C GLY A 152 -25.82 -18.28 -9.35
N HIS A 153 -24.91 -17.78 -10.15
CA HIS A 153 -24.36 -18.48 -11.31
C HIS A 153 -23.28 -19.47 -10.89
N GLN A 154 -23.08 -20.49 -11.72
CA GLN A 154 -22.07 -21.52 -11.50
C GLN A 154 -21.33 -21.83 -12.80
N GLY A 155 -20.15 -22.47 -12.66
CA GLY A 155 -19.35 -22.93 -13.78
C GLY A 155 -18.34 -21.92 -14.31
N LEU A 156 -17.15 -22.43 -14.65
CA LEU A 156 -16.01 -21.61 -15.10
C LEU A 156 -16.29 -20.94 -16.46
N ALA A 157 -16.99 -21.61 -17.38
CA ALA A 157 -17.30 -21.06 -18.69
C ALA A 157 -18.15 -19.78 -18.59
N GLY A 158 -19.19 -19.79 -17.74
CA GLY A 158 -20.02 -18.61 -17.49
C GLY A 158 -19.27 -17.48 -16.81
N PHE A 159 -18.37 -17.79 -15.87
CA PHE A 159 -17.48 -16.83 -15.26
C PHE A 159 -16.59 -16.13 -16.31
N TRP A 160 -15.88 -16.90 -17.12
CA TRP A 160 -14.99 -16.35 -18.14
C TRP A 160 -15.73 -15.55 -19.21
N LEU A 161 -16.96 -15.98 -19.58
CA LEU A 161 -17.79 -15.20 -20.50
C LEU A 161 -18.10 -13.81 -19.92
N GLN A 162 -18.56 -13.73 -18.67
CA GLN A 162 -18.83 -12.43 -18.01
C GLN A 162 -17.53 -11.65 -17.79
N TRP A 163 -16.44 -12.30 -17.36
CA TRP A 163 -15.14 -11.66 -17.11
C TRP A 163 -14.57 -10.96 -18.36
N ILE A 164 -14.60 -11.63 -19.49
CA ILE A 164 -14.12 -11.05 -20.76
C ILE A 164 -15.07 -9.94 -21.24
N SER A 165 -16.38 -10.10 -21.03
CA SER A 165 -17.39 -9.10 -21.39
C SER A 165 -17.32 -7.81 -20.55
N LEU A 166 -16.54 -7.78 -19.45
CA LEU A 166 -16.31 -6.55 -18.69
C LEU A 166 -15.64 -5.44 -19.53
N GLY A 167 -14.88 -5.78 -20.56
CA GLY A 167 -14.08 -4.84 -21.33
C GLY A 167 -12.88 -4.24 -20.55
N ASN A 168 -12.66 -4.71 -19.32
CA ASN A 168 -11.52 -4.37 -18.48
C ASN A 168 -11.08 -5.61 -17.69
N TRP A 169 -9.96 -5.50 -16.95
CA TRP A 169 -9.37 -6.64 -16.24
C TRP A 169 -9.00 -6.23 -14.80
N PRO A 170 -9.93 -6.28 -13.84
CA PRO A 170 -9.67 -5.81 -12.48
C PRO A 170 -8.54 -6.61 -11.82
N ALA A 171 -7.42 -5.95 -11.52
CA ALA A 171 -6.27 -6.56 -10.86
C ALA A 171 -6.36 -6.57 -9.32
N GLY A 172 -7.45 -6.04 -8.76
CA GLY A 172 -7.63 -5.92 -7.31
C GLY A 172 -6.53 -5.13 -6.63
N PRO A 173 -6.14 -5.49 -5.40
CA PRO A 173 -5.10 -4.77 -4.65
C PRO A 173 -3.74 -4.69 -5.34
N ALA A 174 -3.47 -5.52 -6.36
CA ALA A 174 -2.23 -5.45 -7.13
C ALA A 174 -2.04 -4.11 -7.86
N TRP A 175 -3.06 -3.24 -7.90
CA TRP A 175 -2.95 -1.88 -8.45
C TRP A 175 -1.76 -1.10 -7.87
N PHE A 176 -1.44 -1.27 -6.59
CA PHE A 176 -0.30 -0.60 -5.97
C PHE A 176 1.04 -1.01 -6.59
N VAL A 177 1.18 -2.28 -6.96
CA VAL A 177 2.45 -2.83 -7.47
C VAL A 177 2.83 -2.19 -8.81
N TRP A 178 1.86 -2.05 -9.73
CA TRP A 178 2.13 -1.43 -11.01
C TRP A 178 2.31 0.10 -10.91
N VAL A 179 1.55 0.78 -10.01
CA VAL A 179 1.76 2.22 -9.77
C VAL A 179 3.15 2.48 -9.19
N LEU A 180 3.60 1.62 -8.26
CA LEU A 180 4.96 1.70 -7.74
C LEU A 180 6.00 1.47 -8.85
N LEU A 181 5.77 0.51 -9.74
CA LEU A 181 6.64 0.28 -10.89
C LEU A 181 6.68 1.50 -11.82
N ALA A 182 5.54 2.14 -12.09
CA ALA A 182 5.47 3.37 -12.87
C ALA A 182 6.27 4.52 -12.22
N PHE A 183 6.16 4.68 -10.90
CA PHE A 183 6.95 5.67 -10.17
C PHE A 183 8.46 5.36 -10.19
N ASP A 184 8.83 4.09 -10.10
CA ASP A 184 10.22 3.65 -10.25
C ASP A 184 10.76 3.95 -11.68
N CYS A 185 9.93 3.77 -12.71
CA CYS A 185 10.27 4.15 -14.08
C CYS A 185 10.47 5.67 -14.21
N ILE A 186 9.56 6.48 -13.65
CA ILE A 186 9.70 7.94 -13.62
C ILE A 186 11.01 8.33 -12.94
N ALA A 187 11.32 7.75 -11.76
CA ALA A 187 12.55 8.03 -11.03
C ALA A 187 13.82 7.66 -11.85
N ALA A 188 13.79 6.55 -12.58
CA ALA A 188 14.89 6.13 -13.43
C ALA A 188 15.07 7.03 -14.66
N VAL A 189 13.98 7.49 -15.28
CA VAL A 189 14.03 8.47 -16.37
C VAL A 189 14.58 9.81 -15.88
N LEU A 190 14.11 10.30 -14.74
CA LEU A 190 14.64 11.50 -14.10
C LEU A 190 16.15 11.37 -13.79
N PHE A 191 16.61 10.19 -13.37
CA PHE A 191 18.02 9.93 -13.13
C PHE A 191 18.86 9.99 -14.42
N MET A 192 18.31 9.57 -15.56
CA MET A 192 18.98 9.68 -16.86
C MET A 192 19.05 11.12 -17.36
N LEU A 193 17.97 11.89 -17.19
CA LEU A 193 17.88 13.26 -17.69
C LEU A 193 18.58 14.27 -16.76
N ILE A 194 18.50 14.06 -15.45
CA ILE A 194 19.02 14.95 -14.41
C ILE A 194 19.74 14.10 -13.35
N PRO A 195 20.98 13.66 -13.59
CA PRO A 195 21.67 12.66 -12.75
C PRO A 195 21.81 13.02 -11.26
N LYS A 196 21.64 14.28 -10.87
CA LYS A 196 21.78 14.76 -9.49
C LYS A 196 20.46 15.15 -8.83
N TRP A 197 19.30 14.89 -9.47
CA TRP A 197 18.01 15.37 -8.95
C TRP A 197 17.69 14.87 -7.53
N GLY A 198 17.97 13.61 -7.23
CA GLY A 198 17.71 13.05 -5.90
C GLY A 198 18.66 13.60 -4.83
N ASP A 199 19.91 13.94 -5.18
CA ASP A 199 20.84 14.62 -4.26
C ASP A 199 20.35 16.05 -3.97
N VAL A 200 19.79 16.73 -4.99
CA VAL A 200 19.16 18.07 -4.80
C VAL A 200 17.98 17.94 -3.83
N LEU A 201 17.09 16.98 -4.08
CA LEU A 201 15.94 16.71 -3.21
C LEU A 201 16.39 16.33 -1.80
N GLY A 202 17.43 15.52 -1.67
CA GLY A 202 18.04 15.16 -0.40
C GLY A 202 18.59 16.36 0.36
N ARG A 203 19.27 17.30 -0.33
CA ARG A 203 19.74 18.55 0.29
C ARG A 203 18.59 19.44 0.75
N LEU A 204 17.55 19.60 -0.07
CA LEU A 204 16.35 20.37 0.28
C LEU A 204 15.66 19.82 1.53
N LEU A 205 15.57 18.49 1.65
CA LEU A 205 14.91 17.84 2.79
C LEU A 205 15.84 17.60 4.00
N SER A 206 17.15 17.81 3.88
CA SER A 206 18.12 17.53 4.95
C SER A 206 17.89 18.37 6.22
N ARG A 207 17.61 19.66 6.08
CA ARG A 207 17.30 20.55 7.21
C ARG A 207 15.90 20.31 7.78
N PRO A 208 14.82 20.28 6.95
CA PRO A 208 13.47 19.92 7.42
C PRO A 208 13.40 18.57 8.14
N SER A 209 14.08 17.55 7.66
CA SER A 209 14.07 16.22 8.27
C SER A 209 14.58 16.17 9.73
N ARG A 210 15.37 17.16 10.14
CA ARG A 210 15.81 17.32 11.54
C ARG A 210 14.78 18.03 12.43
N ARG A 211 13.74 18.64 11.83
CA ARG A 211 12.66 19.37 12.49
C ARG A 211 11.32 18.75 12.11
N PRO A 212 10.83 17.74 12.85
CA PRO A 212 9.64 16.97 12.45
C PRO A 212 8.42 17.80 12.14
N ILE A 213 8.19 18.91 12.86
CA ILE A 213 7.06 19.83 12.59
C ILE A 213 7.21 20.52 11.23
N THR A 214 8.42 21.02 10.90
CA THR A 214 8.68 21.61 9.58
C THR A 214 8.52 20.59 8.46
N PHE A 215 9.02 19.37 8.67
CA PHE A 215 8.84 18.28 7.71
C PHE A 215 7.35 17.93 7.54
N PHE A 216 6.61 17.83 8.62
CA PHE A 216 5.17 17.60 8.61
C PHE A 216 4.42 18.68 7.82
N ALA A 217 4.72 19.96 8.08
CA ALA A 217 4.10 21.06 7.34
C ALA A 217 4.39 20.96 5.82
N ILE A 218 5.65 20.69 5.43
CA ILE A 218 6.01 20.48 4.01
C ILE A 218 5.21 19.31 3.42
N LEU A 219 5.12 18.21 4.14
CA LEU A 219 4.39 17.03 3.68
C LEU A 219 2.90 17.32 3.51
N VAL A 220 2.27 18.01 4.47
CA VAL A 220 0.84 18.41 4.38
C VAL A 220 0.62 19.35 3.20
N PHE A 221 1.39 20.43 3.07
CA PHE A 221 1.16 21.40 2.01
C PHE A 221 1.47 20.86 0.62
N ALA A 222 2.55 20.08 0.46
CA ALA A 222 2.88 19.45 -0.82
C ALA A 222 1.81 18.43 -1.24
N SER A 223 1.34 17.62 -0.28
CA SER A 223 0.30 16.63 -0.57
C SER A 223 -1.08 17.29 -0.77
N ALA A 224 -1.41 18.36 -0.06
CA ALA A 224 -2.63 19.13 -0.28
C ALA A 224 -2.66 19.79 -1.67
N ALA A 225 -1.55 20.40 -2.09
CA ALA A 225 -1.40 21.00 -3.40
C ALA A 225 -1.55 19.95 -4.54
N ALA A 226 -1.11 18.72 -4.30
CA ALA A 226 -1.26 17.63 -5.27
C ALA A 226 -2.66 16.98 -5.24
N TYR A 227 -3.27 16.85 -4.06
CA TYR A 227 -4.52 16.10 -3.88
C TYR A 227 -5.76 16.96 -4.13
N ILE A 228 -5.85 18.17 -3.55
CA ILE A 228 -7.08 18.97 -3.55
C ILE A 228 -7.56 19.30 -4.96
N PRO A 229 -6.73 19.82 -5.89
CA PRO A 229 -7.19 20.08 -7.24
C PRO A 229 -7.71 18.84 -7.96
N MET A 230 -7.00 17.71 -7.79
CA MET A 230 -7.40 16.43 -8.38
C MET A 230 -8.73 15.92 -7.80
N ALA A 231 -8.93 16.08 -6.49
CA ALA A 231 -10.16 15.64 -5.82
C ALA A 231 -11.36 16.51 -6.21
N LEU A 232 -11.18 17.82 -6.41
CA LEU A 232 -12.22 18.73 -6.86
C LEU A 232 -12.63 18.49 -8.31
N VAL A 233 -11.68 18.16 -9.19
CA VAL A 233 -11.95 17.92 -10.62
C VAL A 233 -12.49 16.51 -10.86
N PHE A 234 -11.90 15.48 -10.23
CA PHE A 234 -12.17 14.08 -10.56
C PHE A 234 -13.03 13.35 -9.53
N ASN A 235 -13.46 13.98 -8.45
CA ASN A 235 -14.09 13.35 -7.30
C ASN A 235 -13.12 12.46 -6.50
N PRO A 236 -13.16 12.49 -5.14
CA PRO A 236 -12.27 11.72 -4.28
C PRO A 236 -12.30 10.20 -4.50
N PHE A 237 -13.43 9.66 -4.95
CA PHE A 237 -13.65 8.22 -5.08
C PHE A 237 -13.52 7.68 -6.51
N ARG A 238 -13.22 8.53 -7.50
CA ARG A 238 -13.12 8.10 -8.89
C ARG A 238 -11.88 7.26 -9.14
N TRP A 239 -12.07 6.13 -9.80
CA TRP A 239 -11.03 5.27 -10.32
C TRP A 239 -10.88 5.43 -11.83
N THR A 240 -9.66 5.50 -12.30
CA THR A 240 -9.32 5.36 -13.72
C THR A 240 -8.99 3.91 -13.99
N VAL A 241 -9.52 3.38 -15.10
CA VAL A 241 -9.40 1.98 -15.51
C VAL A 241 -8.87 1.93 -16.93
N PHE A 242 -7.77 1.19 -17.12
CA PHE A 242 -7.22 0.90 -18.45
C PHE A 242 -6.71 -0.55 -18.46
N GLY A 243 -7.48 -1.48 -19.01
CA GLY A 243 -7.17 -2.91 -18.93
C GLY A 243 -6.99 -3.38 -17.48
N PRO A 244 -5.83 -3.95 -17.10
CA PRO A 244 -5.54 -4.34 -15.71
C PRO A 244 -5.02 -3.19 -14.84
N PHE A 245 -4.83 -1.99 -15.41
CA PHE A 245 -4.24 -0.84 -14.73
C PHE A 245 -5.34 0.01 -14.10
N PHE A 246 -5.52 -0.15 -12.81
CA PHE A 246 -6.46 0.60 -11.98
C PHE A 246 -5.70 1.55 -11.08
N PHE A 247 -6.18 2.76 -10.90
CA PHE A 247 -5.69 3.67 -9.87
C PHE A 247 -6.74 4.70 -9.48
N GLN A 248 -6.69 5.16 -8.26
CA GLN A 248 -7.58 6.21 -7.78
C GLN A 248 -7.11 7.55 -8.32
N THR A 249 -7.90 8.17 -9.21
CA THR A 249 -7.51 9.32 -10.04
C THR A 249 -7.09 10.50 -9.18
N SER A 250 -7.84 10.83 -8.15
CA SER A 250 -7.55 11.95 -7.26
C SER A 250 -6.28 11.78 -6.42
N ARG A 251 -5.84 10.56 -6.19
CA ARG A 251 -4.71 10.27 -5.27
C ARG A 251 -3.38 10.03 -5.95
N ILE A 252 -3.32 9.90 -7.26
CA ILE A 252 -2.09 9.50 -7.95
C ILE A 252 -0.93 10.49 -7.72
N LEU A 253 -1.19 11.79 -7.83
CA LEU A 253 -0.17 12.82 -7.57
C LEU A 253 0.17 12.92 -6.07
N HIS A 254 -0.80 12.72 -5.19
CA HIS A 254 -0.57 12.63 -3.76
C HIS A 254 0.38 11.47 -3.40
N TYR A 255 0.18 10.29 -3.97
CA TYR A 255 1.09 9.14 -3.80
C TYR A 255 2.49 9.43 -4.35
N LEU A 256 2.57 10.12 -5.50
CA LEU A 256 3.85 10.52 -6.08
C LEU A 256 4.62 11.48 -5.16
N VAL A 257 3.94 12.43 -4.50
CA VAL A 257 4.56 13.32 -3.50
C VAL A 257 5.19 12.50 -2.36
N TYR A 258 4.47 11.54 -1.79
CA TYR A 258 5.01 10.67 -0.74
C TYR A 258 6.21 9.86 -1.23
N PHE A 259 6.14 9.31 -2.43
CA PHE A 259 7.24 8.57 -3.03
C PHE A 259 8.49 9.44 -3.24
N LEU A 260 8.34 10.64 -3.82
CA LEU A 260 9.44 11.58 -4.05
C LEU A 260 10.05 12.08 -2.74
N ILE A 261 9.22 12.42 -1.75
CA ILE A 261 9.70 12.79 -0.41
C ILE A 261 10.47 11.62 0.22
N GLY A 262 9.98 10.38 0.06
CA GLY A 262 10.70 9.18 0.45
C GLY A 262 12.09 9.09 -0.20
N ILE A 263 12.19 9.34 -1.51
CA ILE A 263 13.47 9.39 -2.24
C ILE A 263 14.41 10.44 -1.64
N GLY A 264 13.92 11.63 -1.39
CA GLY A 264 14.71 12.72 -0.80
C GLY A 264 15.22 12.40 0.61
N ILE A 265 14.40 11.78 1.47
CA ILE A 265 14.82 11.30 2.79
C ILE A 265 15.85 10.16 2.65
N GLY A 266 15.65 9.24 1.69
CA GLY A 266 16.59 8.16 1.39
C GLY A 266 17.96 8.65 0.87
N ALA A 267 17.97 9.76 0.12
CA ALA A 267 19.18 10.43 -0.37
C ALA A 267 19.90 11.23 0.74
N ALA A 268 19.11 11.88 1.61
CA ALA A 268 19.63 12.64 2.75
C ALA A 268 19.94 11.68 3.90
N SER A 269 21.03 11.11 4.07
CA SER A 269 21.45 10.32 5.26
C SER A 269 20.36 9.99 6.29
N VAL A 270 19.65 8.92 6.08
CA VAL A 270 18.45 8.50 6.84
C VAL A 270 18.71 8.38 8.35
N GLU A 271 19.92 7.94 8.72
CA GLU A 271 20.31 7.64 10.10
C GLU A 271 20.46 8.87 10.99
N ARG A 272 20.70 10.04 10.41
CA ARG A 272 20.95 11.30 11.13
C ARG A 272 19.80 12.30 11.03
N GLY A 273 18.70 11.93 10.37
CA GLY A 273 17.54 12.81 10.09
C GLY A 273 16.27 12.39 10.81
N LEU A 274 15.18 12.42 10.05
CA LEU A 274 13.83 12.14 10.53
C LEU A 274 13.70 10.79 11.24
N LEU A 275 14.37 9.77 10.72
CA LEU A 275 14.25 8.37 11.15
C LEU A 275 15.33 7.95 12.15
N ALA A 276 16.04 8.89 12.75
CA ALA A 276 16.98 8.60 13.83
C ALA A 276 16.22 8.11 15.08
N ARG A 277 16.70 7.00 15.68
CA ARG A 277 16.03 6.34 16.82
C ARG A 277 15.84 7.26 18.03
N ASP A 278 16.87 8.06 18.33
CA ASP A 278 16.82 9.04 19.42
C ASP A 278 16.52 10.46 18.91
N GLY A 279 15.98 10.54 17.69
CA GLY A 279 15.58 11.78 17.05
C GLY A 279 14.32 12.39 17.66
N LYS A 280 14.07 13.65 17.30
CA LYS A 280 12.90 14.39 17.78
C LYS A 280 11.57 13.73 17.38
N LEU A 281 11.51 13.07 16.22
CA LEU A 281 10.31 12.32 15.79
C LEU A 281 10.02 11.17 16.76
N ALA A 282 11.00 10.29 16.97
CA ALA A 282 10.84 9.11 17.80
C ALA A 282 10.56 9.45 19.28
N ARG A 283 11.18 10.51 19.81
CA ARG A 283 10.91 10.99 21.18
C ARG A 283 9.54 11.63 21.31
N GLY A 284 9.05 12.28 20.27
CA GLY A 284 7.74 12.94 20.24
C GLY A 284 6.57 11.99 19.85
N TRP A 285 6.74 10.68 19.92
CA TRP A 285 5.71 9.72 19.47
C TRP A 285 4.32 9.94 20.08
N PRO A 286 4.17 10.34 21.39
CA PRO A 286 2.83 10.54 21.95
C PRO A 286 2.11 11.74 21.30
N LEU A 287 2.86 12.80 20.98
CA LEU A 287 2.32 13.96 20.29
C LEU A 287 1.84 13.58 18.88
N TRP A 288 2.63 12.77 18.17
CA TRP A 288 2.27 12.32 16.83
C TRP A 288 1.08 11.36 16.85
N ALA A 289 1.01 10.45 17.83
CA ALA A 289 -0.13 9.56 18.00
C ALA A 289 -1.41 10.32 18.34
N GLY A 290 -1.37 11.25 19.30
CA GLY A 290 -2.49 12.11 19.64
C GLY A 290 -2.91 13.02 18.48
N GLY A 291 -1.92 13.60 17.77
CA GLY A 291 -2.15 14.42 16.59
C GLY A 291 -2.80 13.64 15.43
N ALA A 292 -2.43 12.38 15.23
CA ALA A 292 -3.04 11.51 14.22
C ALA A 292 -4.51 11.22 14.55
N LEU A 293 -4.81 10.88 15.81
CA LEU A 293 -6.19 10.65 16.25
C LEU A 293 -7.04 11.92 16.11
N PHE A 294 -6.51 13.06 16.53
CA PHE A 294 -7.20 14.35 16.38
C PHE A 294 -7.45 14.69 14.90
N ALA A 295 -6.43 14.57 14.04
CA ALA A 295 -6.57 14.88 12.61
C ALA A 295 -7.54 13.94 11.90
N PHE A 296 -7.57 12.66 12.28
CA PHE A 296 -8.54 11.71 11.76
C PHE A 296 -9.97 12.03 12.23
N GLY A 297 -10.15 12.36 13.52
CA GLY A 297 -11.44 12.79 14.06
C GLY A 297 -11.96 14.07 13.36
N LEU A 298 -11.05 15.03 13.13
CA LEU A 298 -11.38 16.26 12.39
C LEU A 298 -11.79 15.94 10.93
N ALA A 299 -11.07 15.06 10.24
CA ALA A 299 -11.42 14.66 8.89
C ALA A 299 -12.78 13.97 8.84
N GLY A 300 -13.10 13.11 9.83
CA GLY A 300 -14.41 12.48 9.98
C GLY A 300 -15.53 13.50 10.24
N ALA A 301 -15.30 14.46 11.12
CA ALA A 301 -16.25 15.52 11.41
C ALA A 301 -16.57 16.38 10.15
N VAL A 302 -15.52 16.80 9.43
CA VAL A 302 -15.68 17.55 8.16
C VAL A 302 -16.43 16.71 7.12
N PHE A 303 -16.12 15.42 7.02
CA PHE A 303 -16.81 14.51 6.10
C PHE A 303 -18.31 14.40 6.41
N ILE A 304 -18.66 14.23 7.69
CA ILE A 304 -20.08 14.14 8.12
C ILE A 304 -20.82 15.44 7.79
N VAL A 305 -20.22 16.60 8.11
CA VAL A 305 -20.82 17.90 7.79
C VAL A 305 -20.96 18.10 6.28
N ALA A 306 -19.94 17.72 5.51
CA ALA A 306 -19.94 17.84 4.05
C ALA A 306 -21.04 17.02 3.37
N ILE A 307 -21.36 15.83 3.87
CA ILE A 307 -22.49 15.01 3.37
C ILE A 307 -23.83 15.67 3.68
N SER A 308 -23.96 16.31 4.84
CA SER A 308 -25.20 16.97 5.28
C SER A 308 -25.40 18.35 4.63
N ALA A 309 -24.31 19.01 4.26
CA ALA A 309 -24.32 20.35 3.67
C ALA A 309 -24.51 20.27 2.15
N GLN A 310 -25.70 20.62 1.68
CA GLN A 310 -26.01 20.66 0.23
C GLN A 310 -25.49 21.91 -0.50
N ASN A 311 -24.83 22.83 0.22
CA ASN A 311 -24.29 24.08 -0.29
C ASN A 311 -22.77 24.07 -0.37
N SER A 312 -22.19 24.88 -1.24
CA SER A 312 -20.76 25.14 -1.34
C SER A 312 -19.88 23.90 -1.53
N PRO A 313 -20.09 23.08 -2.56
CA PRO A 313 -19.34 21.82 -2.77
C PRO A 313 -17.81 22.04 -2.88
N TYR A 314 -17.37 23.17 -3.44
CA TYR A 314 -15.95 23.52 -3.51
C TYR A 314 -15.35 23.80 -2.14
N LEU A 315 -16.07 24.46 -1.24
CA LEU A 315 -15.61 24.71 0.13
C LEU A 315 -15.44 23.38 0.89
N TRP A 316 -16.47 22.56 0.89
CA TRP A 316 -16.44 21.27 1.59
C TRP A 316 -15.45 20.28 0.95
N GLY A 317 -15.32 20.28 -0.37
CA GLY A 317 -14.31 19.51 -1.08
C GLY A 317 -12.88 19.94 -0.73
N THR A 318 -12.62 21.24 -0.61
CA THR A 318 -11.33 21.79 -0.21
C THR A 318 -11.01 21.47 1.26
N LEU A 319 -11.95 21.70 2.18
CA LEU A 319 -11.79 21.37 3.61
C LEU A 319 -11.61 19.88 3.82
N GLY A 320 -12.42 19.04 3.17
CA GLY A 320 -12.28 17.58 3.20
C GLY A 320 -10.94 17.12 2.65
N GLY A 321 -10.49 17.70 1.54
CA GLY A 321 -9.17 17.41 0.97
C GLY A 321 -8.03 17.82 1.88
N PHE A 322 -8.12 18.99 2.52
CA PHE A 322 -7.10 19.46 3.48
C PHE A 322 -7.05 18.56 4.72
N THR A 323 -8.20 18.25 5.33
CA THR A 323 -8.25 17.40 6.53
C THR A 323 -7.84 15.96 6.22
N PHE A 324 -8.13 15.45 5.01
CA PHE A 324 -7.60 14.16 4.53
C PHE A 324 -6.08 14.17 4.48
N THR A 325 -5.44 15.17 3.84
CA THR A 325 -3.98 15.24 3.74
C THR A 325 -3.32 15.49 5.10
N LEU A 326 -3.94 16.25 5.98
CA LEU A 326 -3.52 16.45 7.36
C LEU A 326 -3.52 15.13 8.14
N SER A 327 -4.62 14.38 8.08
CA SER A 327 -4.76 13.08 8.74
C SER A 327 -3.79 12.05 8.16
N CYS A 328 -3.60 12.02 6.84
CA CYS A 328 -2.63 11.16 6.16
C CYS A 328 -1.20 11.42 6.66
N ALA A 329 -0.78 12.67 6.69
CA ALA A 329 0.56 13.06 7.14
C ALA A 329 0.75 12.77 8.63
N ALA A 330 -0.23 13.11 9.48
CA ALA A 330 -0.16 12.88 10.92
C ALA A 330 -0.07 11.38 11.26
N SER A 331 -0.90 10.55 10.63
CA SER A 331 -0.87 9.09 10.80
C SER A 331 0.45 8.50 10.31
N SER A 332 0.95 8.94 9.16
CA SER A 332 2.26 8.51 8.64
C SER A 332 3.40 8.86 9.61
N MET A 333 3.42 10.09 10.17
CA MET A 333 4.42 10.50 11.16
C MET A 333 4.29 9.73 12.47
N ALA A 334 3.05 9.43 12.92
CA ALA A 334 2.80 8.64 14.12
C ALA A 334 3.36 7.22 14.00
N PHE A 335 3.05 6.52 12.90
CA PHE A 335 3.57 5.16 12.69
C PHE A 335 5.09 5.15 12.48
N LEU A 336 5.65 6.11 11.75
CA LEU A 336 7.11 6.26 11.67
C LEU A 336 7.73 6.46 13.06
N ALA A 337 7.17 7.34 13.88
CA ALA A 337 7.66 7.62 15.24
C ALA A 337 7.62 6.37 16.12
N LEU A 338 6.48 5.64 16.11
CA LEU A 338 6.28 4.43 16.91
C LEU A 338 7.27 3.32 16.51
N PHE A 339 7.37 3.02 15.21
CA PHE A 339 8.25 1.95 14.77
C PHE A 339 9.73 2.28 14.94
N VAL A 340 10.14 3.51 14.64
CA VAL A 340 11.53 3.95 14.87
C VAL A 340 11.88 3.90 16.37
N ARG A 341 10.94 4.23 17.25
CA ARG A 341 11.16 4.24 18.70
C ARG A 341 11.19 2.84 19.31
N PHE A 342 10.25 1.96 18.95
CA PHE A 342 9.96 0.73 19.68
C PHE A 342 10.33 -0.56 18.95
N ALA A 343 10.59 -0.52 17.63
CA ALA A 343 10.93 -1.73 16.90
C ALA A 343 12.24 -2.35 17.43
N LYS A 344 12.15 -3.61 17.83
CA LYS A 344 13.28 -4.44 18.26
C LYS A 344 13.23 -5.77 17.52
N PRO A 345 14.38 -6.35 17.13
CA PRO A 345 14.43 -7.64 16.46
C PRO A 345 13.67 -8.72 17.25
N ARG A 346 12.77 -9.43 16.55
CA ARG A 346 11.98 -10.55 17.06
C ARG A 346 11.75 -11.55 15.93
N LYS A 347 12.04 -12.81 16.13
CA LYS A 347 11.96 -13.87 15.11
C LYS A 347 10.61 -13.90 14.36
N ILE A 348 9.50 -13.72 15.07
CA ILE A 348 8.16 -13.71 14.47
C ILE A 348 7.96 -12.51 13.55
N PHE A 349 8.40 -11.32 13.95
CA PHE A 349 8.30 -10.11 13.13
C PHE A 349 9.31 -10.11 11.98
N ASP A 350 10.47 -10.74 12.15
CA ASP A 350 11.43 -10.96 11.06
C ASP A 350 10.82 -11.87 9.99
N SER A 351 10.21 -12.99 10.39
CA SER A 351 9.48 -13.86 9.47
C SER A 351 8.33 -13.14 8.76
N LEU A 352 7.52 -12.34 9.50
CA LEU A 352 6.43 -11.57 8.89
C LEU A 352 6.99 -10.55 7.87
N ARG A 353 8.03 -9.81 8.22
CA ARG A 353 8.70 -8.84 7.34
C ARG A 353 9.18 -9.47 6.03
N GLU A 354 9.80 -10.64 6.13
CA GLU A 354 10.33 -11.36 4.98
C GLU A 354 9.24 -11.87 4.05
N ASN A 355 8.07 -12.20 4.58
CA ASN A 355 6.94 -12.74 3.82
C ASN A 355 5.91 -11.67 3.42
N ALA A 356 6.01 -10.44 3.94
CA ALA A 356 4.98 -9.41 3.81
C ALA A 356 4.58 -9.10 2.37
N TYR A 357 5.54 -9.06 1.44
CA TYR A 357 5.25 -8.79 0.04
C TYR A 357 4.47 -9.93 -0.63
N GLY A 358 4.87 -11.17 -0.41
CA GLY A 358 4.14 -12.33 -0.91
C GLY A 358 2.74 -12.45 -0.28
N ILE A 359 2.62 -12.21 1.03
CA ILE A 359 1.32 -12.15 1.73
C ILE A 359 0.42 -11.10 1.06
N TYR A 360 0.96 -9.90 0.79
CA TYR A 360 0.24 -8.84 0.08
C TYR A 360 -0.27 -9.29 -1.29
N LEU A 361 0.49 -10.07 -2.04
CA LEU A 361 0.09 -10.50 -3.38
C LEU A 361 -1.09 -11.50 -3.35
N ILE A 362 -1.08 -12.46 -2.42
CA ILE A 362 -2.06 -13.56 -2.44
C ILE A 362 -3.27 -13.38 -1.53
N HIS A 363 -3.20 -12.43 -0.57
CA HIS A 363 -4.22 -12.30 0.49
C HIS A 363 -5.64 -12.12 -0.06
N TYR A 364 -5.80 -11.40 -1.16
CA TYR A 364 -7.13 -11.01 -1.64
C TYR A 364 -7.95 -12.18 -2.13
N ALA A 365 -7.30 -13.15 -2.78
CA ALA A 365 -7.95 -14.41 -3.14
C ALA A 365 -8.41 -15.15 -1.88
N ILE A 366 -7.55 -15.25 -0.86
CA ILE A 366 -7.90 -15.95 0.39
C ILE A 366 -9.03 -15.22 1.14
N VAL A 367 -8.98 -13.88 1.23
CA VAL A 367 -10.05 -13.06 1.83
C VAL A 367 -11.39 -13.36 1.18
N SER A 368 -11.47 -13.25 -0.16
CA SER A 368 -12.74 -13.38 -0.88
C SER A 368 -13.34 -14.78 -0.70
N TRP A 369 -12.52 -15.83 -0.75
CA TRP A 369 -12.98 -17.19 -0.54
C TRP A 369 -13.43 -17.45 0.90
N LEU A 370 -12.73 -16.93 1.90
CA LEU A 370 -13.16 -17.06 3.30
C LEU A 370 -14.44 -16.28 3.57
N GLN A 371 -14.58 -15.08 3.02
CA GLN A 371 -15.83 -14.32 3.09
C GLN A 371 -16.99 -15.08 2.46
N TYR A 372 -16.80 -15.66 1.29
CA TYR A 372 -17.82 -16.46 0.60
C TYR A 372 -18.22 -17.71 1.40
N ALA A 373 -17.23 -18.43 1.95
CA ALA A 373 -17.48 -19.60 2.79
C ALA A 373 -18.30 -19.30 4.05
N LEU A 374 -18.17 -18.09 4.59
CA LEU A 374 -18.87 -17.66 5.82
C LEU A 374 -20.24 -16.99 5.56
N LEU A 375 -20.69 -16.83 4.30
CA LEU A 375 -21.95 -16.16 3.99
C LEU A 375 -23.15 -16.76 4.74
N LYS A 376 -23.22 -18.10 4.82
CA LYS A 376 -24.32 -18.83 5.46
C LYS A 376 -24.11 -19.08 6.97
N ALA A 377 -22.94 -18.71 7.51
CA ALA A 377 -22.67 -18.91 8.93
C ALA A 377 -23.51 -17.95 9.79
N GLN A 378 -24.08 -18.47 10.88
CA GLN A 378 -24.88 -17.70 11.84
C GLN A 378 -23.93 -17.02 12.84
N LEU A 379 -23.11 -16.09 12.36
CA LEU A 379 -22.13 -15.33 13.12
C LEU A 379 -22.35 -13.84 12.90
N SER A 380 -21.99 -13.01 13.86
CA SER A 380 -22.00 -11.56 13.74
C SER A 380 -20.97 -11.06 12.72
N ALA A 381 -21.14 -9.84 12.21
CA ALA A 381 -20.19 -9.19 11.30
C ALA A 381 -18.76 -9.15 11.87
N ILE A 382 -18.62 -8.91 13.18
CA ILE A 382 -17.32 -8.82 13.87
C ILE A 382 -16.65 -10.20 13.92
N GLU A 383 -17.38 -11.24 14.30
CA GLU A 383 -16.85 -12.61 14.36
C GLU A 383 -16.40 -13.08 12.96
N LYS A 384 -17.23 -12.87 11.94
CA LYS A 384 -16.90 -13.22 10.56
C LYS A 384 -15.63 -12.46 10.10
N ALA A 385 -15.57 -11.14 10.30
CA ALA A 385 -14.41 -10.34 9.92
C ALA A 385 -13.13 -10.78 10.65
N PHE A 386 -13.24 -11.14 11.93
CA PHE A 386 -12.10 -11.64 12.71
C PHE A 386 -11.60 -13.00 12.19
N ILE A 387 -12.50 -13.92 11.89
CA ILE A 387 -12.16 -15.24 11.32
C ILE A 387 -11.51 -15.05 9.93
N VAL A 388 -12.08 -14.19 9.06
CA VAL A 388 -11.52 -13.88 7.75
C VAL A 388 -10.13 -13.26 7.88
N PHE A 389 -9.96 -12.29 8.76
CA PHE A 389 -8.67 -11.64 8.98
C PHE A 389 -7.60 -12.63 9.46
N THR A 390 -7.86 -13.34 10.55
CA THR A 390 -6.90 -14.27 11.16
C THR A 390 -6.61 -15.47 10.24
N GLY A 391 -7.65 -16.01 9.60
CA GLY A 391 -7.53 -17.06 8.61
C GLY A 391 -6.70 -16.64 7.40
N THR A 392 -6.96 -15.44 6.85
CA THR A 392 -6.19 -14.89 5.73
C THR A 392 -4.73 -14.67 6.12
N LEU A 393 -4.47 -14.09 7.28
CA LEU A 393 -3.10 -13.86 7.76
C LEU A 393 -2.35 -15.19 7.90
N ALA A 394 -2.94 -16.17 8.58
CA ALA A 394 -2.32 -17.47 8.80
C ALA A 394 -2.08 -18.21 7.47
N LEU A 395 -3.11 -18.36 6.63
CA LEU A 395 -3.02 -19.11 5.38
C LEU A 395 -2.04 -18.45 4.40
N SER A 396 -2.10 -17.12 4.23
CA SER A 396 -1.16 -16.43 3.34
C SER A 396 0.28 -16.49 3.85
N TRP A 397 0.50 -16.38 5.16
CA TRP A 397 1.83 -16.47 5.74
C TRP A 397 2.44 -17.86 5.57
N ILE A 398 1.68 -18.92 5.92
CA ILE A 398 2.10 -20.31 5.74
C ILE A 398 2.39 -20.59 4.27
N ALA A 399 1.49 -20.21 3.36
CA ALA A 399 1.66 -20.43 1.92
C ALA A 399 2.92 -19.74 1.40
N ILE A 400 3.14 -18.48 1.72
CA ILE A 400 4.32 -17.75 1.26
C ILE A 400 5.60 -18.29 1.90
N ALA A 401 5.61 -18.60 3.19
CA ALA A 401 6.76 -19.21 3.84
C ALA A 401 7.14 -20.57 3.21
N ALA A 402 6.15 -21.35 2.77
CA ALA A 402 6.37 -22.60 2.06
C ALA A 402 6.90 -22.37 0.62
N ILE A 403 6.26 -21.48 -0.15
CA ILE A 403 6.62 -21.19 -1.55
C ILE A 403 8.04 -20.56 -1.61
N ARG A 404 8.44 -19.74 -0.66
CA ARG A 404 9.77 -19.15 -0.60
C ARG A 404 10.90 -20.16 -0.34
N ARG A 405 10.61 -21.40 0.01
CA ARG A 405 11.63 -22.47 0.04
C ARG A 405 12.17 -22.77 -1.34
N VAL A 406 11.43 -22.40 -2.40
CA VAL A 406 11.91 -22.48 -3.79
C VAL A 406 12.78 -21.24 -4.06
N PRO A 407 14.11 -21.40 -4.32
CA PRO A 407 15.04 -20.27 -4.44
C PRO A 407 14.68 -19.27 -5.56
N ALA A 408 14.09 -19.72 -6.65
CA ALA A 408 13.63 -18.86 -7.76
C ALA A 408 12.54 -17.91 -7.28
N VAL A 409 11.57 -18.40 -6.51
CA VAL A 409 10.47 -17.61 -5.97
C VAL A 409 10.94 -16.66 -4.87
N ALA A 410 11.82 -17.10 -3.96
CA ALA A 410 12.39 -16.27 -2.91
C ALA A 410 13.16 -15.03 -3.42
N ARG A 411 13.57 -15.04 -4.70
CA ARG A 411 14.20 -13.89 -5.36
C ARG A 411 13.19 -12.86 -5.88
N LEU A 412 11.93 -13.28 -6.10
CA LEU A 412 10.87 -12.46 -6.66
C LEU A 412 10.01 -11.79 -5.58
N ILE A 413 9.73 -12.55 -4.48
CA ILE A 413 8.82 -12.14 -3.40
C ILE A 413 9.50 -12.14 -2.04
#